data_75e5c1162c8aaa1d10743c6f09a33661
#
_entry.id   75e5c1162c8aaa1d10743c6f09a33661
#
_cell.length_a   1.000
_cell.length_b   1.000
_cell.length_c   1.000
_cell.angle_alpha   90.00
_cell.angle_beta   90.00
_cell.angle_gamma   90.00
#
_symmetry.space_group_name_H-M   'P 1'
#
loop_
_entity.id
_entity.type
_entity.pdbx_description
1 polymer ?
#
loop_
_entity_poly.entity_id
_entity_poly.type
_entity_poly.pdbx_seq_one_letter_code
_entity_poly.pdbx_strand_id
1 'polypeptide(L)'
;MGRRRFARSPYPGGVVDLHPDIAVLAALLGTWTGRGSGEYPTIEPFEYIEEVTFGHVGKPFLSYGHRTRAVSDGRPLHAETGYVRVPAPGRVEWVLAHPTGVTEIEEGTLTVTGGVIEMELTATTIGRTSSAKDVNALSRSFRMEPDLLTYTVRMGAVGQPLQHHLAATLHRVRP
;
A
#
# COMPACT_ATOMS: atom_id res chain seq x y z
N MET A 1 0.43 36.88 -11.53
CA MET A 1 1.43 35.83 -11.77
C MET A 1 2.08 35.49 -10.44
N GLY A 2 1.46 34.59 -9.66
CA GLY A 2 1.86 34.25 -8.28
C GLY A 2 2.73 33.00 -8.29
N ARG A 3 4.01 33.13 -7.94
CA ARG A 3 4.93 32.01 -7.71
C ARG A 3 4.47 31.24 -6.47
N ARG A 4 4.02 30.00 -6.63
CA ARG A 4 3.80 29.08 -5.51
C ARG A 4 5.14 28.77 -4.88
N ARG A 5 5.35 29.23 -3.63
CA ARG A 5 6.49 28.80 -2.82
C ARG A 5 6.23 27.36 -2.37
N PHE A 6 7.04 26.42 -2.85
CA PHE A 6 7.12 25.09 -2.24
C PHE A 6 7.66 25.26 -0.83
N ALA A 7 6.96 24.73 0.17
CA ALA A 7 7.42 24.69 1.53
C ALA A 7 8.70 23.85 1.58
N ARG A 8 9.80 24.43 2.05
CA ARG A 8 11.06 23.70 2.30
C ARG A 8 10.82 22.72 3.44
N SER A 9 11.30 21.49 3.27
CA SER A 9 11.36 20.50 4.36
C SER A 9 12.01 21.11 5.59
N PRO A 10 11.46 20.91 6.80
CA PRO A 10 12.06 21.44 8.04
C PRO A 10 13.34 20.69 8.47
N TYR A 11 13.74 19.64 7.74
CA TYR A 11 14.94 18.88 8.04
C TYR A 11 16.12 19.35 7.16
N PRO A 12 17.34 19.52 7.72
CA PRO A 12 18.52 19.87 6.94
C PRO A 12 18.75 18.79 5.86
N GLY A 13 18.78 19.22 4.59
CA GLY A 13 18.79 18.37 3.41
C GLY A 13 20.11 17.64 3.20
N GLY A 14 20.37 16.60 3.98
CA GLY A 14 21.29 15.54 3.60
C GLY A 14 20.49 14.41 2.92
N VAL A 15 21.02 13.86 1.83
CA VAL A 15 20.52 12.60 1.29
C VAL A 15 20.71 11.55 2.36
N VAL A 16 19.61 11.03 2.90
CA VAL A 16 19.66 9.97 3.92
C VAL A 16 19.80 8.64 3.18
N ASP A 17 20.84 7.87 3.51
CA ASP A 17 21.05 6.54 2.92
C ASP A 17 19.93 5.57 3.33
N LEU A 18 19.55 4.69 2.41
CA LEU A 18 18.60 3.63 2.66
C LEU A 18 19.19 2.63 3.67
N HIS A 19 18.41 2.24 4.69
CA HIS A 19 18.86 1.28 5.68
C HIS A 19 19.14 -0.11 5.02
N PRO A 20 20.24 -0.79 5.36
CA PRO A 20 20.60 -2.07 4.74
C PRO A 20 19.50 -3.15 4.81
N ASP A 21 18.77 -3.24 5.92
CA ASP A 21 17.73 -4.25 6.13
C ASP A 21 16.56 -4.13 5.13
N ILE A 22 16.34 -2.95 4.57
CA ILE A 22 15.27 -2.70 3.58
C ILE A 22 15.82 -2.44 2.18
N ALA A 23 17.13 -2.62 1.95
CA ALA A 23 17.74 -2.42 0.63
C ALA A 23 17.08 -3.29 -0.45
N VAL A 24 16.60 -4.46 -0.10
CA VAL A 24 15.86 -5.38 -0.97
C VAL A 24 14.56 -4.79 -1.51
N LEU A 25 13.98 -3.80 -0.82
CA LEU A 25 12.78 -3.07 -1.22
C LEU A 25 13.07 -1.74 -1.94
N ALA A 26 14.33 -1.42 -2.21
CA ALA A 26 14.72 -0.12 -2.80
C ALA A 26 13.96 0.20 -4.10
N ALA A 27 13.65 -0.83 -4.89
CA ALA A 27 12.91 -0.67 -6.13
C ALA A 27 11.44 -0.26 -5.94
N LEU A 28 10.88 -0.33 -4.74
CA LEU A 28 9.53 0.19 -4.45
C LEU A 28 9.51 1.72 -4.28
N LEU A 29 10.63 2.33 -3.89
CA LEU A 29 10.69 3.76 -3.54
C LEU A 29 10.15 4.67 -4.65
N GLY A 30 9.41 5.68 -4.24
CA GLY A 30 8.81 6.69 -5.11
C GLY A 30 7.30 6.63 -5.16
N THR A 31 6.73 7.20 -6.21
CA THR A 31 5.28 7.29 -6.43
C THR A 31 4.86 6.41 -7.58
N TRP A 32 3.74 5.74 -7.40
CA TRP A 32 3.11 4.86 -8.37
C TRP A 32 1.67 5.30 -8.58
N THR A 33 1.21 5.36 -9.83
CA THR A 33 -0.18 5.74 -10.14
C THR A 33 -0.77 4.80 -11.18
N GLY A 34 -2.06 4.58 -11.10
CA GLY A 34 -2.75 3.74 -12.07
C GLY A 34 -4.22 3.56 -11.77
N ARG A 35 -4.75 2.45 -12.22
CA ARG A 35 -6.16 2.10 -12.08
C ARG A 35 -6.34 0.79 -11.36
N GLY A 36 -7.44 0.70 -10.65
CA GLY A 36 -7.90 -0.54 -10.04
C GLY A 36 -9.41 -0.70 -10.15
N SER A 37 -9.84 -1.87 -9.78
CA SER A 37 -11.25 -2.23 -9.67
C SER A 37 -11.51 -2.88 -8.33
N GLY A 38 -12.73 -2.70 -7.84
CA GLY A 38 -13.20 -3.31 -6.61
C GLY A 38 -14.57 -3.91 -6.78
N GLU A 39 -14.78 -5.04 -6.12
CA GLU A 39 -16.05 -5.73 -6.05
C GLU A 39 -16.23 -6.38 -4.68
N TYR A 40 -17.44 -6.48 -4.24
CA TYR A 40 -17.80 -7.22 -3.02
C TYR A 40 -19.30 -7.51 -3.02
N PRO A 41 -19.78 -8.63 -2.42
CA PRO A 41 -21.19 -9.01 -2.49
C PRO A 41 -22.19 -7.97 -1.96
N THR A 42 -21.72 -7.02 -1.15
CA THR A 42 -22.57 -6.01 -0.49
C THR A 42 -22.47 -4.61 -1.12
N ILE A 43 -21.73 -4.46 -2.23
CA ILE A 43 -21.57 -3.19 -2.95
C ILE A 43 -21.57 -3.41 -4.45
N GLU A 44 -21.93 -2.40 -5.22
CA GLU A 44 -21.77 -2.42 -6.68
C GLU A 44 -20.28 -2.39 -7.05
N PRO A 45 -19.88 -3.11 -8.11
CA PRO A 45 -18.53 -3.04 -8.65
C PRO A 45 -18.14 -1.60 -9.02
N PHE A 46 -16.89 -1.22 -8.78
CA PHE A 46 -16.40 0.13 -9.03
C PHE A 46 -14.98 0.13 -9.58
N GLU A 47 -14.63 1.20 -10.29
CA GLU A 47 -13.28 1.49 -10.75
C GLU A 47 -12.72 2.72 -10.03
N TYR A 48 -11.42 2.72 -9.82
CA TYR A 48 -10.73 3.82 -9.15
C TYR A 48 -9.38 4.15 -9.81
N ILE A 49 -8.99 5.40 -9.63
CA ILE A 49 -7.63 5.86 -9.86
C ILE A 49 -6.91 5.82 -8.53
N GLU A 50 -5.68 5.38 -8.54
CA GLU A 50 -4.88 5.16 -7.35
C GLU A 50 -3.53 5.87 -7.42
N GLU A 51 -3.07 6.34 -6.27
CA GLU A 51 -1.71 6.78 -6.04
C GLU A 51 -1.16 6.06 -4.79
N VAL A 52 -0.01 5.41 -4.95
CA VAL A 52 0.76 4.78 -3.88
C VAL A 52 2.12 5.45 -3.77
N THR A 53 2.58 5.69 -2.55
CA THR A 53 3.91 6.26 -2.27
C THR A 53 4.67 5.38 -1.30
N PHE A 54 5.94 5.10 -1.62
CA PHE A 54 6.89 4.49 -0.70
C PHE A 54 8.04 5.46 -0.45
N GLY A 55 8.35 5.69 0.81
CA GLY A 55 9.43 6.58 1.25
C GLY A 55 10.30 5.94 2.33
N HIS A 56 11.42 6.57 2.68
CA HIS A 56 12.26 6.14 3.80
C HIS A 56 12.87 7.35 4.52
N VAL A 57 13.36 7.12 5.74
CA VAL A 57 14.07 8.09 6.59
C VAL A 57 15.39 7.51 7.12
N GLY A 58 15.97 6.51 6.43
CA GLY A 58 17.21 5.84 6.84
C GLY A 58 17.04 4.88 8.02
N LYS A 59 15.82 4.47 8.33
CA LYS A 59 15.48 3.48 9.35
C LYS A 59 15.03 2.17 8.70
N PRO A 60 14.99 1.03 9.43
CA PRO A 60 14.68 -0.29 8.86
C PRO A 60 13.21 -0.49 8.51
N PHE A 61 12.59 0.49 7.85
CA PHE A 61 11.23 0.44 7.31
C PHE A 61 11.06 1.39 6.12
N LEU A 62 10.12 1.06 5.24
CA LEU A 62 9.55 2.02 4.29
C LEU A 62 8.26 2.59 4.88
N SER A 63 8.05 3.89 4.73
CA SER A 63 6.73 4.49 4.89
C SER A 63 5.88 4.18 3.66
N TYR A 64 4.59 3.97 3.87
CA TYR A 64 3.60 3.68 2.84
C TYR A 64 2.44 4.66 2.95
N GLY A 65 2.01 5.18 1.84
CA GLY A 65 0.79 5.98 1.71
C GLY A 65 0.02 5.57 0.46
N HIS A 66 -1.30 5.50 0.58
CA HIS A 66 -2.19 5.09 -0.49
C HIS A 66 -3.45 5.95 -0.47
N ARG A 67 -3.94 6.31 -1.66
CA ARG A 67 -5.21 7.02 -1.81
C ARG A 67 -5.88 6.70 -3.14
N THR A 68 -7.19 6.59 -3.11
CA THR A 68 -8.00 6.30 -4.29
C THR A 68 -9.08 7.35 -4.54
N ARG A 69 -9.46 7.48 -5.80
CA ARG A 69 -10.56 8.34 -6.26
C ARG A 69 -11.41 7.56 -7.26
N ALA A 70 -12.72 7.79 -7.25
CA ALA A 70 -13.61 7.22 -8.25
C ALA A 70 -13.24 7.72 -9.65
N VAL A 71 -13.27 6.82 -10.64
CA VAL A 71 -13.07 7.17 -12.05
C VAL A 71 -14.20 8.05 -12.56
N SER A 72 -15.43 7.83 -12.08
CA SER A 72 -16.64 8.48 -12.58
C SER A 72 -16.71 9.99 -12.31
N ASP A 73 -16.30 10.43 -11.11
CA ASP A 73 -16.50 11.81 -10.65
C ASP A 73 -15.30 12.39 -9.87
N GLY A 74 -14.23 11.60 -9.68
CA GLY A 74 -13.01 12.01 -8.97
C GLY A 74 -13.15 12.14 -7.46
N ARG A 75 -14.30 11.77 -6.87
CA ARG A 75 -14.49 11.82 -5.41
C ARG A 75 -13.53 10.88 -4.70
N PRO A 76 -12.99 11.26 -3.51
CA PRO A 76 -12.18 10.37 -2.71
C PRO A 76 -12.96 9.12 -2.30
N LEU A 77 -12.31 7.95 -2.37
CA LEU A 77 -12.88 6.66 -1.97
C LEU A 77 -12.24 6.12 -0.71
N HIS A 78 -10.94 5.86 -0.76
CA HIS A 78 -10.22 5.22 0.33
C HIS A 78 -8.81 5.79 0.47
N ALA A 79 -8.23 5.62 1.65
CA ALA A 79 -6.82 5.89 1.92
C ALA A 79 -6.28 4.87 2.93
N GLU A 80 -4.98 4.63 2.86
CA GLU A 80 -4.24 3.83 3.84
C GLU A 80 -2.91 4.52 4.14
N THR A 81 -2.37 4.27 5.32
CA THR A 81 -1.02 4.67 5.67
C THR A 81 -0.38 3.60 6.55
N GLY A 82 0.94 3.48 6.47
CA GLY A 82 1.61 2.48 7.28
C GLY A 82 3.09 2.34 6.99
N TYR A 83 3.62 1.17 7.36
CA TYR A 83 5.04 0.86 7.26
C TYR A 83 5.27 -0.58 6.79
N VAL A 84 6.24 -0.74 5.90
CA VAL A 84 6.72 -2.05 5.43
C VAL A 84 8.08 -2.33 6.06
N ARG A 85 8.27 -3.51 6.60
CA ARG A 85 9.50 -3.97 7.28
C ARG A 85 9.95 -5.31 6.72
N VAL A 86 11.25 -5.56 6.80
CA VAL A 86 11.87 -6.85 6.45
C VAL A 86 12.59 -7.38 7.71
N PRO A 87 11.89 -8.14 8.56
CA PRO A 87 12.44 -8.60 9.84
C PRO A 87 13.53 -9.67 9.67
N ALA A 88 13.51 -10.39 8.55
CA ALA A 88 14.50 -11.40 8.18
C ALA A 88 14.47 -11.63 6.66
N PRO A 89 15.53 -12.22 6.06
CA PRO A 89 15.52 -12.60 4.65
C PRO A 89 14.29 -13.45 4.28
N GLY A 90 13.61 -13.07 3.20
CA GLY A 90 12.40 -13.76 2.73
C GLY A 90 11.13 -13.51 3.54
N ARG A 91 11.16 -12.61 4.53
CA ARG A 91 10.02 -12.26 5.37
C ARG A 91 9.66 -10.79 5.22
N VAL A 92 8.38 -10.48 5.22
CA VAL A 92 7.86 -9.11 5.17
C VAL A 92 6.75 -8.94 6.20
N GLU A 93 6.73 -7.75 6.80
CA GLU A 93 5.67 -7.29 7.69
C GLU A 93 5.11 -5.97 7.16
N TRP A 94 3.80 -5.81 7.22
CA TRP A 94 3.13 -4.56 6.84
C TRP A 94 2.15 -4.15 7.94
N VAL A 95 2.33 -2.95 8.47
CA VAL A 95 1.45 -2.36 9.50
C VAL A 95 0.67 -1.23 8.86
N LEU A 96 -0.66 -1.32 8.87
CA LEU A 96 -1.56 -0.43 8.15
C LEU A 96 -2.60 0.20 9.07
N ALA A 97 -2.99 1.43 8.75
CA ALA A 97 -4.12 2.13 9.35
C ALA A 97 -5.02 2.72 8.26
N HIS A 98 -6.33 2.59 8.47
CA HIS A 98 -7.37 3.04 7.56
C HIS A 98 -8.25 4.12 8.20
N PRO A 99 -8.64 5.18 7.50
CA PRO A 99 -9.55 6.20 8.03
C PRO A 99 -10.94 5.66 8.35
N THR A 100 -11.26 4.44 7.93
CA THR A 100 -12.50 3.72 8.25
C THR A 100 -12.53 3.12 9.66
N GLY A 101 -11.46 3.33 10.46
CA GLY A 101 -11.35 2.81 11.81
C GLY A 101 -10.82 1.38 11.91
N VAL A 102 -10.19 0.89 10.85
CA VAL A 102 -9.55 -0.44 10.80
C VAL A 102 -8.03 -0.28 10.85
N THR A 103 -7.34 -1.19 11.52
CA THR A 103 -5.88 -1.37 11.47
C THR A 103 -5.55 -2.82 11.14
N GLU A 104 -4.43 -3.03 10.43
CA GLU A 104 -3.96 -4.35 10.05
C GLU A 104 -2.50 -4.53 10.42
N ILE A 105 -2.16 -5.74 10.89
CA ILE A 105 -0.80 -6.26 10.88
C ILE A 105 -0.80 -7.45 9.95
N GLU A 106 -0.09 -7.32 8.85
CA GLU A 106 0.07 -8.37 7.86
C GLU A 106 1.50 -8.91 7.91
N GLU A 107 1.63 -10.21 7.82
CA GLU A 107 2.91 -10.90 7.76
C GLU A 107 2.93 -11.86 6.56
N GLY A 108 4.11 -12.08 5.99
CA GLY A 108 4.19 -12.94 4.83
C GLY A 108 5.58 -13.19 4.29
N THR A 109 5.61 -13.61 3.04
CA THR A 109 6.83 -13.94 2.31
C THR A 109 7.23 -12.81 1.37
N LEU A 110 8.54 -12.64 1.21
CA LEU A 110 9.17 -11.71 0.28
C LEU A 110 10.13 -12.49 -0.62
N THR A 111 9.91 -12.42 -1.92
CA THR A 111 10.82 -12.99 -2.92
C THR A 111 11.33 -11.86 -3.83
N VAL A 112 12.64 -11.87 -4.10
CA VAL A 112 13.25 -10.93 -5.06
C VAL A 112 14.13 -11.74 -6.03
N THR A 113 13.74 -11.72 -7.30
CA THR A 113 14.40 -12.46 -8.35
C THR A 113 14.45 -11.65 -9.63
N GLY A 114 15.65 -11.40 -10.17
CA GLY A 114 15.82 -10.66 -11.43
C GLY A 114 15.26 -9.23 -11.41
N GLY A 115 15.22 -8.59 -10.23
CA GLY A 115 14.65 -7.24 -10.06
C GLY A 115 13.11 -7.21 -9.88
N VAL A 116 12.47 -8.37 -9.87
CA VAL A 116 11.04 -8.52 -9.53
C VAL A 116 10.91 -8.75 -8.04
N ILE A 117 10.04 -8.00 -7.38
CA ILE A 117 9.66 -8.18 -5.97
C ILE A 117 8.27 -8.79 -5.93
N GLU A 118 8.10 -9.86 -5.17
CA GLU A 118 6.82 -10.49 -4.89
C GLU A 118 6.61 -10.59 -3.38
N MET A 119 5.41 -10.23 -2.92
CA MET A 119 5.02 -10.34 -1.51
C MET A 119 3.65 -11.02 -1.43
N GLU A 120 3.55 -12.03 -0.57
CA GLU A 120 2.30 -12.69 -0.20
C GLU A 120 2.08 -12.48 1.29
N LEU A 121 1.01 -11.76 1.62
CA LEU A 121 0.72 -11.25 2.96
C LEU A 121 -0.65 -11.72 3.44
N THR A 122 -0.74 -11.99 4.73
CA THR A 122 -2.01 -12.31 5.40
C THR A 122 -2.08 -11.54 6.72
N ALA A 123 -3.22 -10.95 7.00
CA ALA A 123 -3.43 -10.26 8.26
C ALA A 123 -3.41 -11.25 9.44
N THR A 124 -2.46 -11.05 10.34
CA THR A 124 -2.33 -11.80 11.60
C THR A 124 -3.11 -11.10 12.72
N THR A 125 -3.36 -9.80 12.57
CA THR A 125 -4.16 -9.01 13.50
C THR A 125 -4.96 -7.97 12.73
N ILE A 126 -6.25 -7.85 13.05
CA ILE A 126 -7.13 -6.78 12.57
C ILE A 126 -7.73 -6.09 13.79
N GLY A 127 -7.37 -4.81 13.98
CA GLY A 127 -7.93 -3.95 15.01
C GLY A 127 -9.08 -3.12 14.43
N ARG A 128 -10.11 -2.87 15.25
CA ARG A 128 -11.29 -2.10 14.83
C ARG A 128 -11.78 -1.15 15.91
N THR A 129 -12.17 0.05 15.51
CA THR A 129 -12.96 0.93 16.37
C THR A 129 -14.39 0.38 16.51
N SER A 130 -15.12 0.82 17.52
CA SER A 130 -16.51 0.38 17.77
C SER A 130 -17.48 0.70 16.61
N SER A 131 -17.16 1.70 15.79
CA SER A 131 -17.98 2.13 14.64
C SER A 131 -17.51 1.56 13.30
N ALA A 132 -16.37 0.86 13.27
CA ALA A 132 -15.83 0.27 12.04
C ALA A 132 -16.70 -0.90 11.56
N LYS A 133 -16.71 -1.14 10.25
CA LYS A 133 -17.33 -2.34 9.68
C LYS A 133 -16.63 -3.59 10.20
N ASP A 134 -17.37 -4.69 10.24
CA ASP A 134 -16.85 -5.99 10.64
C ASP A 134 -15.93 -6.56 9.53
N VAL A 135 -14.63 -6.28 9.64
CA VAL A 135 -13.57 -6.88 8.83
C VAL A 135 -12.85 -7.89 9.69
N ASN A 136 -12.73 -9.14 9.24
CA ASN A 136 -12.20 -10.25 10.03
C ASN A 136 -11.12 -11.08 9.34
N ALA A 137 -10.89 -10.87 8.03
CA ALA A 137 -9.81 -11.51 7.28
C ALA A 137 -9.36 -10.60 6.13
N LEU A 138 -8.05 -10.51 5.91
CA LEU A 138 -7.43 -9.78 4.80
C LEU A 138 -6.20 -10.54 4.33
N SER A 139 -5.96 -10.52 3.02
CA SER A 139 -4.71 -10.97 2.42
C SER A 139 -4.39 -10.13 1.19
N ARG A 140 -3.09 -9.95 0.92
CA ARG A 140 -2.58 -9.17 -0.21
C ARG A 140 -1.52 -9.96 -0.97
N SER A 141 -1.59 -9.90 -2.30
CA SER A 141 -0.51 -10.32 -3.18
C SER A 141 0.00 -9.10 -3.91
N PHE A 142 1.31 -8.84 -3.82
CA PHE A 142 2.00 -7.74 -4.48
C PHE A 142 3.07 -8.27 -5.42
N ARG A 143 3.12 -7.70 -6.63
CA ARG A 143 4.20 -7.94 -7.58
C ARG A 143 4.68 -6.64 -8.19
N MET A 144 5.97 -6.35 -8.07
CA MET A 144 6.62 -5.18 -8.67
C MET A 144 7.67 -5.61 -9.67
N GLU A 145 7.57 -5.11 -10.86
CA GLU A 145 8.55 -5.10 -11.93
C GLU A 145 9.13 -3.67 -12.08
N PRO A 146 10.17 -3.40 -12.86
CA PRO A 146 10.88 -2.11 -12.80
C PRO A 146 10.01 -0.86 -12.91
N ASP A 147 8.95 -0.87 -13.72
CA ASP A 147 8.03 0.26 -13.92
C ASP A 147 6.56 -0.12 -13.70
N LEU A 148 6.28 -1.32 -13.25
CA LEU A 148 4.93 -1.87 -13.08
C LEU A 148 4.76 -2.44 -11.67
N LEU A 149 3.69 -2.03 -10.99
CA LEU A 149 3.26 -2.58 -9.71
C LEU A 149 1.83 -3.11 -9.86
N THR A 150 1.62 -4.37 -9.56
CA THR A 150 0.30 -4.98 -9.51
C THR A 150 0.03 -5.54 -8.13
N TYR A 151 -1.23 -5.47 -7.70
CA TYR A 151 -1.62 -6.14 -6.47
C TYR A 151 -3.08 -6.62 -6.51
N THR A 152 -3.38 -7.55 -5.65
CA THR A 152 -4.74 -7.97 -5.33
C THR A 152 -4.96 -7.97 -3.83
N VAL A 153 -6.19 -7.68 -3.40
CA VAL A 153 -6.63 -7.78 -2.01
C VAL A 153 -7.82 -8.71 -1.93
N ARG A 154 -7.77 -9.64 -1.00
CA ARG A 154 -8.93 -10.45 -0.60
C ARG A 154 -9.39 -10.00 0.78
N MET A 155 -10.69 -9.95 0.98
CA MET A 155 -11.30 -9.50 2.23
C MET A 155 -12.40 -10.46 2.68
N GLY A 156 -12.45 -10.74 3.99
CA GLY A 156 -13.59 -11.33 4.69
C GLY A 156 -14.20 -10.27 5.60
N ALA A 157 -15.43 -9.87 5.34
CA ALA A 157 -16.08 -8.78 6.07
C ALA A 157 -17.61 -8.88 6.00
N VAL A 158 -18.29 -8.27 6.97
CA VAL A 158 -19.76 -8.14 7.03
C VAL A 158 -20.50 -9.48 6.77
N GLY A 159 -19.98 -10.55 7.39
CA GLY A 159 -20.56 -11.91 7.26
C GLY A 159 -20.14 -12.65 6.00
N GLN A 160 -19.31 -12.08 5.13
CA GLN A 160 -18.83 -12.74 3.92
C GLN A 160 -17.48 -13.43 4.17
N PRO A 161 -17.20 -14.59 3.54
CA PRO A 161 -15.92 -15.27 3.63
C PRO A 161 -14.82 -14.50 2.90
N LEU A 162 -13.56 -14.89 3.15
CA LEU A 162 -12.40 -14.33 2.46
C LEU A 162 -12.48 -14.56 0.95
N GLN A 163 -12.65 -13.51 0.18
CA GLN A 163 -12.83 -13.53 -1.27
C GLN A 163 -12.16 -12.33 -1.94
N HIS A 164 -12.07 -12.32 -3.25
CA HIS A 164 -11.54 -11.19 -4.01
C HIS A 164 -12.30 -9.90 -3.68
N HIS A 165 -11.55 -8.81 -3.54
CA HIS A 165 -12.11 -7.49 -3.25
C HIS A 165 -11.52 -6.40 -4.14
N LEU A 166 -10.20 -6.31 -4.28
CA LEU A 166 -9.52 -5.27 -5.07
C LEU A 166 -8.45 -5.87 -5.97
N ALA A 167 -8.24 -5.26 -7.12
CA ALA A 167 -7.07 -5.44 -7.96
C ALA A 167 -6.65 -4.10 -8.58
N ALA A 168 -5.34 -3.86 -8.71
CA ALA A 168 -4.85 -2.67 -9.37
C ALA A 168 -3.56 -2.92 -10.17
N THR A 169 -3.36 -2.04 -11.14
CA THR A 169 -2.16 -1.96 -11.97
C THR A 169 -1.66 -0.52 -11.98
N LEU A 170 -0.45 -0.31 -11.47
CA LEU A 170 0.15 1.00 -11.29
C LEU A 170 1.46 1.08 -12.06
N HIS A 171 1.78 2.27 -12.53
CA HIS A 171 3.04 2.59 -13.19
C HIS A 171 3.82 3.60 -12.36
N ARG A 172 5.15 3.49 -12.43
CA ARG A 172 6.04 4.42 -11.76
C ARG A 172 5.86 5.83 -12.30
N VAL A 173 5.68 6.81 -11.42
CA VAL A 173 5.76 8.23 -11.77
C VAL A 173 7.24 8.59 -11.87
N ARG A 174 7.66 9.01 -13.06
CA ARG A 174 9.01 9.55 -13.26
C ARG A 174 9.04 11.02 -12.90
N PRO A 175 10.11 11.51 -12.25
CA PRO A 175 10.27 12.92 -11.92
C PRO A 175 10.30 13.83 -13.14
#